data_c3b8646718b4cd6b5b10942cb2abf587
#
_entry.id   c3b8646718b4cd6b5b10942cb2abf587
#
_cell.length_a   1.000
_cell.length_b   1.000
_cell.length_c   1.000
_cell.angle_alpha   90.00
_cell.angle_beta   90.00
_cell.angle_gamma   90.00
#
_symmetry.space_group_name_H-M   'P 1'
#
loop_
_entity.id
_entity.type
_entity.pdbx_description
1 polymer ?
#
loop_
_entity_poly.entity_id
_entity_poly.type
_entity_poly.pdbx_seq_one_letter_code
_entity_poly.pdbx_strand_id
1 'polypeptide(L)'
;MTDQVGRVGSDLLATIVAATRHAVGERERGCPASELTSRAASVSPGGARFVAALTVRGRVNIIGECKRRSPSRGILRADYRPDRIAAAYEAHGAVAVSVLTEPTFFDGSLDDLRAVRAAVEIPVLRKDFIVTPYQLLEAVTAGADAVLLIVAALDDAELGALLDQATSFGLGALVEVHDAAELRRAVKAGAVVIGVNNRSLRTLAVDLDASRNLVGQLPPGTVGVAESGLRTSEDLMSLGAAGYKAFLIGEALMTTPEPGVALGRLLDGARSGDGDARVLARGVEAGGS
;
A
#
# COMPACT_ATOMS: atom_id res chain seq x y z
N MET A 1 -34.59 -10.08 20.48
CA MET A 1 -34.08 -10.31 19.12
C MET A 1 -33.17 -9.13 18.75
N THR A 2 -31.98 -9.09 19.32
CA THR A 2 -30.97 -8.06 19.06
C THR A 2 -29.63 -8.68 19.42
N ASP A 3 -28.98 -9.35 18.46
CA ASP A 3 -27.54 -9.69 18.61
C ASP A 3 -27.01 -10.41 17.36
N GLN A 4 -27.12 -9.79 16.19
CA GLN A 4 -26.50 -10.32 14.96
C GLN A 4 -25.75 -9.29 14.10
N VAL A 5 -25.57 -8.05 14.53
CA VAL A 5 -24.90 -7.02 13.74
C VAL A 5 -23.39 -6.94 13.99
N GLY A 6 -22.88 -7.62 15.05
CA GLY A 6 -21.48 -7.52 15.46
C GLY A 6 -20.49 -8.50 14.81
N ARG A 7 -20.93 -9.41 13.93
CA ARG A 7 -20.06 -10.49 13.40
C ARG A 7 -19.56 -10.33 11.97
N VAL A 8 -20.01 -9.35 11.23
CA VAL A 8 -19.63 -9.21 9.80
C VAL A 8 -18.21 -8.66 9.61
N GLY A 9 -17.69 -7.88 10.56
CA GLY A 9 -16.39 -7.23 10.40
C GLY A 9 -15.15 -8.07 10.76
N SER A 10 -15.27 -9.09 11.61
CA SER A 10 -14.15 -9.99 11.96
C SER A 10 -13.87 -11.05 10.89
N ASP A 11 -14.76 -11.17 9.93
CA ASP A 11 -14.77 -12.24 8.94
C ASP A 11 -14.08 -11.86 7.62
N LEU A 12 -14.03 -10.55 7.26
CA LEU A 12 -13.51 -10.13 5.96
C LEU A 12 -12.01 -10.41 5.82
N LEU A 13 -11.19 -9.99 6.78
CA LEU A 13 -9.74 -10.21 6.72
C LEU A 13 -9.41 -11.71 6.75
N ALA A 14 -10.05 -12.46 7.64
CA ALA A 14 -9.89 -13.91 7.72
C ALA A 14 -10.30 -14.59 6.41
N THR A 15 -11.42 -14.15 5.81
CA THR A 15 -11.89 -14.64 4.50
C THR A 15 -10.88 -14.35 3.40
N ILE A 16 -10.34 -13.13 3.34
CA ILE A 16 -9.32 -12.76 2.35
C ILE A 16 -8.06 -13.61 2.54
N VAL A 17 -7.56 -13.74 3.77
CA VAL A 17 -6.36 -14.53 4.09
C VAL A 17 -6.54 -15.99 3.68
N ALA A 18 -7.70 -16.60 4.01
CA ALA A 18 -8.00 -18.00 3.62
C ALA A 18 -8.06 -18.16 2.09
N ALA A 19 -8.75 -17.25 1.40
CA ALA A 19 -8.81 -17.25 -0.06
C ALA A 19 -7.43 -17.07 -0.69
N THR A 20 -6.61 -16.17 -0.14
CA THR A 20 -5.24 -15.96 -0.61
C THR A 20 -4.38 -17.20 -0.43
N ARG A 21 -4.40 -17.85 0.76
CA ARG A 21 -3.65 -19.10 0.99
C ARG A 21 -4.06 -20.20 0.01
N HIS A 22 -5.35 -20.33 -0.27
CA HIS A 22 -5.85 -21.30 -1.25
C HIS A 22 -5.34 -20.97 -2.67
N ALA A 23 -5.51 -19.73 -3.12
CA ALA A 23 -5.09 -19.29 -4.45
C ALA A 23 -3.57 -19.39 -4.65
N VAL A 24 -2.77 -19.09 -3.60
CA VAL A 24 -1.31 -19.30 -3.63
C VAL A 24 -0.97 -20.78 -3.81
N GLY A 25 -1.64 -21.67 -3.06
CA GLY A 25 -1.41 -23.11 -3.20
C GLY A 25 -1.72 -23.64 -4.61
N GLU A 26 -2.74 -23.09 -5.29
CA GLU A 26 -3.03 -23.42 -6.70
C GLU A 26 -1.90 -22.94 -7.63
N ARG A 27 -1.42 -21.71 -7.44
CA ARG A 27 -0.34 -21.16 -8.26
C ARG A 27 0.98 -21.91 -8.06
N GLU A 28 1.30 -22.30 -6.81
CA GLU A 28 2.51 -23.07 -6.50
C GLU A 28 2.49 -24.48 -7.11
N ARG A 29 1.31 -25.13 -7.20
CA ARG A 29 1.15 -26.38 -7.95
C ARG A 29 1.37 -26.21 -9.44
N GLY A 30 0.95 -25.10 -10.01
CA GLY A 30 1.14 -24.78 -11.43
C GLY A 30 2.57 -24.33 -11.79
N CYS A 31 3.26 -23.67 -10.86
CA CYS A 31 4.64 -23.18 -11.00
C CYS A 31 5.36 -23.39 -9.65
N PRO A 32 6.15 -24.46 -9.51
CA PRO A 32 6.83 -24.77 -8.25
C PRO A 32 7.77 -23.66 -7.76
N ALA A 33 7.91 -23.51 -6.44
CA ALA A 33 8.80 -22.50 -5.83
C ALA A 33 10.24 -22.58 -6.35
N SER A 34 10.76 -23.77 -6.68
CA SER A 34 12.09 -23.95 -7.27
C SER A 34 12.24 -23.26 -8.63
N GLU A 35 11.19 -23.24 -9.44
CA GLU A 35 11.18 -22.55 -10.73
C GLU A 35 11.21 -21.03 -10.52
N LEU A 36 10.37 -20.50 -9.61
CA LEU A 36 10.41 -19.07 -9.27
C LEU A 36 11.76 -18.67 -8.66
N THR A 37 12.35 -19.51 -7.81
CA THR A 37 13.69 -19.26 -7.24
C THR A 37 14.72 -19.12 -8.34
N SER A 38 14.69 -19.99 -9.36
CA SER A 38 15.61 -19.92 -10.48
C SER A 38 15.44 -18.64 -11.30
N ARG A 39 14.18 -18.21 -11.51
CA ARG A 39 13.87 -16.95 -12.20
C ARG A 39 14.28 -15.72 -11.35
N ALA A 40 14.05 -15.76 -10.04
CA ALA A 40 14.39 -14.69 -9.10
C ALA A 40 15.91 -14.47 -8.98
N ALA A 41 16.73 -15.50 -9.21
CA ALA A 41 18.18 -15.40 -9.07
C ALA A 41 18.84 -14.36 -10.01
N SER A 42 18.19 -13.99 -11.11
CA SER A 42 18.65 -12.95 -12.05
C SER A 42 18.07 -11.56 -11.78
N VAL A 43 17.19 -11.42 -10.77
CA VAL A 43 16.53 -10.17 -10.45
C VAL A 43 17.12 -9.59 -9.17
N SER A 44 17.40 -8.28 -9.18
CA SER A 44 17.90 -7.55 -8.01
C SER A 44 16.87 -6.49 -7.61
N PRO A 45 15.97 -6.78 -6.65
CA PRO A 45 15.00 -5.81 -6.18
C PRO A 45 15.63 -4.55 -5.58
N GLY A 46 14.96 -3.43 -5.74
CA GLY A 46 15.41 -2.13 -5.24
C GLY A 46 14.90 -1.78 -3.83
N GLY A 47 14.89 -2.73 -2.88
CA GLY A 47 14.34 -2.48 -1.54
C GLY A 47 14.99 -1.32 -0.80
N ALA A 48 16.32 -1.20 -0.87
CA ALA A 48 17.02 -0.04 -0.30
C ALA A 48 16.64 1.27 -1.00
N ARG A 49 16.41 1.24 -2.33
CA ARG A 49 15.95 2.40 -3.10
C ARG A 49 14.53 2.79 -2.73
N PHE A 50 13.65 1.82 -2.47
CA PHE A 50 12.31 2.07 -1.94
C PHE A 50 12.37 2.83 -0.62
N VAL A 51 13.14 2.35 0.37
CA VAL A 51 13.28 3.03 1.68
C VAL A 51 13.87 4.44 1.52
N ALA A 52 14.89 4.60 0.69
CA ALA A 52 15.51 5.90 0.43
C ALA A 52 14.52 6.89 -0.21
N ALA A 53 13.69 6.44 -1.15
CA ALA A 53 12.68 7.26 -1.80
C ALA A 53 11.64 7.83 -0.82
N LEU A 54 11.31 7.09 0.25
CA LEU A 54 10.36 7.54 1.27
C LEU A 54 10.93 8.57 2.25
N THR A 55 12.24 8.81 2.24
CA THR A 55 12.92 9.67 3.23
C THR A 55 13.58 10.89 2.61
N VAL A 56 13.27 11.24 1.37
CA VAL A 56 13.79 12.45 0.71
C VAL A 56 13.33 13.67 1.49
N ARG A 57 14.30 14.51 1.89
CA ARG A 57 14.03 15.73 2.68
C ARG A 57 13.59 16.89 1.79
N GLY A 58 12.84 17.82 2.38
CA GLY A 58 12.42 19.07 1.70
C GLY A 58 11.27 18.87 0.71
N ARG A 59 10.61 17.71 0.73
CA ARG A 59 9.43 17.44 -0.09
C ARG A 59 8.46 16.51 0.63
N VAL A 60 7.22 16.49 0.17
CA VAL A 60 6.24 15.47 0.54
C VAL A 60 6.46 14.23 -0.32
N ASN A 61 6.65 13.07 0.31
CA ASN A 61 6.90 11.81 -0.38
C ASN A 61 5.57 11.04 -0.54
N ILE A 62 5.05 10.93 -1.76
CA ILE A 62 3.79 10.22 -2.04
C ILE A 62 4.09 8.89 -2.75
N ILE A 63 3.52 7.81 -2.21
CA ILE A 63 3.36 6.52 -2.89
C ILE A 63 2.00 6.58 -3.59
N GLY A 64 1.98 6.68 -4.92
CA GLY A 64 0.75 6.66 -5.70
C GLY A 64 0.23 5.24 -5.87
N GLU A 65 -1.01 4.95 -5.46
CA GLU A 65 -1.56 3.60 -5.54
C GLU A 65 -2.41 3.39 -6.79
N CYS A 66 -2.06 2.40 -7.59
CA CYS A 66 -2.85 1.87 -8.70
C CYS A 66 -3.82 0.81 -8.18
N LYS A 67 -5.12 1.14 -8.17
CA LYS A 67 -6.18 0.30 -7.64
C LYS A 67 -7.45 0.41 -8.48
N ARG A 68 -7.84 -0.68 -9.12
CA ARG A 68 -9.05 -0.73 -9.95
C ARG A 68 -10.33 -0.74 -9.13
N ARG A 69 -10.35 -1.54 -8.06
CA ARG A 69 -11.51 -1.83 -7.21
C ARG A 69 -11.13 -1.82 -5.73
N SER A 70 -12.10 -1.56 -4.86
CA SER A 70 -11.94 -1.79 -3.42
C SER A 70 -13.22 -2.40 -2.82
N PRO A 71 -13.13 -3.17 -1.73
CA PRO A 71 -14.30 -3.72 -1.04
C PRO A 71 -15.29 -2.65 -0.55
N SER A 72 -14.79 -1.47 -0.19
CA SER A 72 -15.61 -0.38 0.37
C SER A 72 -16.34 0.46 -0.68
N ARG A 73 -15.86 0.50 -1.94
CA ARG A 73 -16.35 1.41 -2.98
C ARG A 73 -16.74 0.72 -4.29
N GLY A 74 -16.42 -0.57 -4.43
CA GLY A 74 -16.57 -1.26 -5.72
C GLY A 74 -15.53 -0.79 -6.73
N ILE A 75 -15.91 -0.68 -8.01
CA ILE A 75 -15.02 -0.25 -9.10
C ILE A 75 -14.74 1.25 -8.94
N LEU A 76 -13.47 1.61 -8.77
CA LEU A 76 -12.99 3.00 -8.70
C LEU A 76 -12.70 3.55 -10.10
N ARG A 77 -12.24 2.68 -11.02
CA ARG A 77 -11.90 3.07 -12.38
C ARG A 77 -12.22 1.96 -13.37
N ALA A 78 -13.18 2.21 -14.28
CA ALA A 78 -13.58 1.25 -15.30
C ALA A 78 -12.50 1.09 -16.38
N ASP A 79 -11.98 2.21 -16.92
CA ASP A 79 -10.81 2.22 -17.83
C ASP A 79 -9.53 2.23 -17.01
N TYR A 80 -9.14 1.05 -16.52
CA TYR A 80 -7.96 0.86 -15.68
C TYR A 80 -6.74 0.47 -16.53
N ARG A 81 -5.80 1.38 -16.60
CA ARG A 81 -4.53 1.22 -17.29
C ARG A 81 -3.40 1.54 -16.31
N PRO A 82 -3.00 0.54 -15.49
CA PRO A 82 -2.04 0.74 -14.41
C PRO A 82 -0.69 1.28 -14.90
N ASP A 83 -0.24 0.84 -16.07
CA ASP A 83 0.95 1.34 -16.76
C ASP A 83 0.91 2.86 -16.98
N ARG A 84 -0.18 3.37 -17.53
CA ARG A 84 -0.37 4.81 -17.81
C ARG A 84 -0.57 5.61 -16.53
N ILE A 85 -1.30 5.06 -15.57
CA ILE A 85 -1.55 5.71 -14.28
C ILE A 85 -0.23 5.85 -13.52
N ALA A 86 0.58 4.79 -13.46
CA ALA A 86 1.88 4.79 -12.79
C ALA A 86 2.86 5.77 -13.43
N ALA A 87 2.96 5.78 -14.77
CA ALA A 87 3.78 6.76 -15.50
C ALA A 87 3.31 8.21 -15.23
N ALA A 88 2.00 8.44 -15.16
CA ALA A 88 1.48 9.75 -14.77
C ALA A 88 1.81 10.12 -13.33
N TYR A 89 1.76 9.17 -12.37
CA TYR A 89 2.19 9.41 -11.00
C TYR A 89 3.67 9.81 -10.93
N GLU A 90 4.54 9.07 -11.62
CA GLU A 90 5.97 9.39 -11.69
C GLU A 90 6.22 10.78 -12.27
N ALA A 91 5.60 11.10 -13.42
CA ALA A 91 5.73 12.39 -14.09
C ALA A 91 5.27 13.57 -13.23
N HIS A 92 4.32 13.34 -12.29
CA HIS A 92 3.81 14.37 -11.39
C HIS A 92 4.42 14.31 -9.99
N GLY A 93 5.48 13.51 -9.79
CA GLY A 93 6.32 13.59 -8.61
C GLY A 93 6.05 12.57 -7.52
N ALA A 94 5.37 11.46 -7.80
CA ALA A 94 5.38 10.32 -6.89
C ALA A 94 6.81 9.80 -6.67
N VAL A 95 7.10 9.31 -5.48
CA VAL A 95 8.41 8.73 -5.15
C VAL A 95 8.44 7.21 -5.28
N ALA A 96 7.27 6.59 -5.28
CA ALA A 96 7.06 5.17 -5.50
C ALA A 96 5.62 4.94 -6.01
N VAL A 97 5.38 3.77 -6.57
CA VAL A 97 4.04 3.32 -6.98
C VAL A 97 3.67 2.06 -6.20
N SER A 98 2.44 2.02 -5.68
CA SER A 98 1.82 0.83 -5.09
C SER A 98 0.87 0.20 -6.09
N VAL A 99 0.93 -1.12 -6.28
CA VAL A 99 0.09 -1.85 -7.23
C VAL A 99 -0.67 -2.94 -6.51
N LEU A 100 -2.02 -2.86 -6.51
CA LEU A 100 -2.86 -3.95 -6.01
C LEU A 100 -2.72 -5.17 -6.92
N THR A 101 -2.40 -6.33 -6.32
CA THR A 101 -2.27 -7.59 -7.05
C THR A 101 -3.24 -8.68 -6.57
N GLU A 102 -4.03 -8.40 -5.54
CA GLU A 102 -5.06 -9.31 -5.05
C GLU A 102 -6.24 -9.35 -6.03
N PRO A 103 -6.59 -10.54 -6.61
CA PRO A 103 -7.52 -10.59 -7.73
C PRO A 103 -9.00 -10.56 -7.35
N THR A 104 -9.37 -11.11 -6.19
CA THR A 104 -10.77 -11.37 -5.83
C THR A 104 -11.51 -10.13 -5.32
N PHE A 105 -10.86 -9.38 -4.45
CA PHE A 105 -11.47 -8.24 -3.75
C PHE A 105 -11.06 -6.89 -4.37
N PHE A 106 -9.87 -6.83 -4.97
CA PHE A 106 -9.30 -5.59 -5.53
C PHE A 106 -9.21 -5.60 -7.05
N ASP A 107 -9.50 -6.75 -7.70
CA ASP A 107 -9.45 -6.91 -9.15
C ASP A 107 -8.06 -6.53 -9.72
N GLY A 108 -7.02 -6.92 -8.98
CA GLY A 108 -5.61 -6.70 -9.32
C GLY A 108 -4.95 -7.97 -9.86
N SER A 109 -3.73 -7.83 -10.38
CA SER A 109 -2.96 -8.94 -10.89
C SER A 109 -1.45 -8.72 -10.84
N LEU A 110 -0.65 -9.80 -10.91
CA LEU A 110 0.79 -9.69 -11.12
C LEU A 110 1.14 -9.15 -12.50
N ASP A 111 0.25 -9.26 -13.47
CA ASP A 111 0.45 -8.69 -14.81
C ASP A 111 0.34 -7.16 -14.76
N ASP A 112 -0.55 -6.61 -13.93
CA ASP A 112 -0.61 -5.17 -13.66
C ASP A 112 0.70 -4.66 -13.05
N LEU A 113 1.28 -5.43 -12.11
CA LEU A 113 2.56 -5.07 -11.50
C LEU A 113 3.71 -5.10 -12.52
N ARG A 114 3.75 -6.12 -13.39
CA ARG A 114 4.73 -6.20 -14.49
C ARG A 114 4.59 -5.03 -15.47
N ALA A 115 3.34 -4.69 -15.82
CA ALA A 115 3.06 -3.56 -16.71
C ALA A 115 3.50 -2.23 -16.10
N VAL A 116 3.24 -2.03 -14.79
CA VAL A 116 3.73 -0.85 -14.05
C VAL A 116 5.25 -0.83 -13.99
N ARG A 117 5.90 -1.95 -13.64
CA ARG A 117 7.37 -2.00 -13.58
C ARG A 117 8.02 -1.63 -14.91
N ALA A 118 7.43 -2.04 -16.03
CA ALA A 118 7.94 -1.72 -17.36
C ALA A 118 7.72 -0.23 -17.73
N ALA A 119 6.81 0.46 -17.07
CA ALA A 119 6.41 1.82 -17.41
C ALA A 119 7.06 2.93 -16.55
N VAL A 120 7.68 2.57 -15.41
CA VAL A 120 8.25 3.55 -14.46
C VAL A 120 9.66 3.17 -14.02
N GLU A 121 10.45 4.17 -13.60
CA GLU A 121 11.77 3.95 -13.01
C GLU A 121 11.74 3.99 -11.47
N ILE A 122 10.75 4.68 -10.88
CA ILE A 122 10.60 4.75 -9.42
C ILE A 122 10.25 3.39 -8.81
N PRO A 123 10.52 3.18 -7.50
CA PRO A 123 10.24 1.92 -6.85
C PRO A 123 8.77 1.48 -6.92
N VAL A 124 8.55 0.17 -7.07
CA VAL A 124 7.23 -0.46 -7.15
C VAL A 124 6.98 -1.35 -5.93
N LEU A 125 5.89 -1.07 -5.21
CA LEU A 125 5.39 -1.84 -4.08
C LEU A 125 4.30 -2.81 -4.55
N ARG A 126 4.47 -4.12 -4.31
CA ARG A 126 3.38 -5.09 -4.40
C ARG A 126 2.45 -4.94 -3.21
N LYS A 127 1.24 -4.44 -3.45
CA LYS A 127 0.18 -4.29 -2.43
C LYS A 127 -0.75 -5.51 -2.52
N ASP A 128 -0.57 -6.45 -1.60
CA ASP A 128 -1.28 -7.74 -1.57
C ASP A 128 -1.33 -8.28 -0.14
N PHE A 129 -2.13 -9.31 0.12
CA PHE A 129 -2.08 -10.05 1.37
C PHE A 129 -0.97 -11.10 1.28
N ILE A 130 0.26 -10.72 1.63
CA ILE A 130 1.41 -11.62 1.62
C ILE A 130 1.36 -12.49 2.88
N VAL A 131 1.14 -13.80 2.70
CA VAL A 131 0.96 -14.78 3.79
C VAL A 131 1.82 -16.03 3.61
N THR A 132 2.61 -16.09 2.53
CA THR A 132 3.53 -17.21 2.28
C THR A 132 4.84 -16.72 1.64
N PRO A 133 5.95 -17.46 1.84
CA PRO A 133 7.22 -17.19 1.16
C PRO A 133 7.14 -17.23 -0.38
N TYR A 134 6.26 -18.05 -0.92
CA TYR A 134 6.05 -18.16 -2.37
C TYR A 134 5.68 -16.81 -3.00
N GLN A 135 4.85 -16.02 -2.32
CA GLN A 135 4.45 -14.70 -2.81
C GLN A 135 5.62 -13.69 -2.85
N LEU A 136 6.66 -13.87 -2.03
CA LEU A 136 7.87 -13.04 -2.13
C LEU A 136 8.64 -13.36 -3.42
N LEU A 137 8.74 -14.64 -3.81
CA LEU A 137 9.34 -15.03 -5.09
C LEU A 137 8.52 -14.52 -6.28
N GLU A 138 7.18 -14.57 -6.18
CA GLU A 138 6.30 -13.94 -7.19
C GLU A 138 6.57 -12.44 -7.30
N ALA A 139 6.73 -11.74 -6.17
CA ALA A 139 7.02 -10.30 -6.15
C ALA A 139 8.34 -9.98 -6.86
N VAL A 140 9.41 -10.71 -6.53
CA VAL A 140 10.73 -10.55 -7.16
C VAL A 140 10.62 -10.76 -8.66
N THR A 141 10.03 -11.89 -9.09
CA THR A 141 9.93 -12.24 -10.52
C THR A 141 8.99 -11.34 -11.30
N ALA A 142 8.06 -10.66 -10.64
CA ALA A 142 7.20 -9.66 -11.25
C ALA A 142 7.83 -8.26 -11.29
N GLY A 143 8.98 -8.04 -10.63
CA GLY A 143 9.73 -6.80 -10.65
C GLY A 143 9.33 -5.81 -9.55
N ALA A 144 8.79 -6.29 -8.42
CA ALA A 144 8.58 -5.45 -7.25
C ALA A 144 9.91 -5.08 -6.57
N ASP A 145 9.99 -3.87 -6.05
CA ASP A 145 11.08 -3.40 -5.19
C ASP A 145 10.74 -3.60 -3.70
N ALA A 146 9.45 -3.64 -3.38
CA ALA A 146 8.96 -3.82 -2.02
C ALA A 146 7.65 -4.62 -1.99
N VAL A 147 7.33 -5.14 -0.80
CA VAL A 147 6.08 -5.86 -0.51
C VAL A 147 5.37 -5.29 0.70
N LEU A 148 4.06 -5.52 0.80
CA LEU A 148 3.26 -5.24 1.97
C LEU A 148 3.22 -6.46 2.89
N LEU A 149 3.46 -6.25 4.20
CA LEU A 149 3.22 -7.24 5.25
C LEU A 149 2.20 -6.67 6.23
N ILE A 150 1.05 -7.29 6.37
CA ILE A 150 -0.05 -6.82 7.22
C ILE A 150 0.02 -7.55 8.56
N VAL A 151 0.30 -6.83 9.65
CA VAL A 151 0.44 -7.43 10.99
C VAL A 151 -0.81 -8.16 11.44
N ALA A 152 -1.99 -7.61 11.14
CA ALA A 152 -3.28 -8.24 11.45
C ALA A 152 -3.52 -9.59 10.73
N ALA A 153 -2.83 -9.84 9.62
CA ALA A 153 -2.98 -11.05 8.79
C ALA A 153 -1.99 -12.17 9.15
N LEU A 154 -0.99 -11.89 9.99
CA LEU A 154 0.15 -12.76 10.29
C LEU A 154 0.29 -12.96 11.81
N ASP A 155 0.75 -14.13 12.22
CA ASP A 155 1.26 -14.29 13.58
C ASP A 155 2.70 -13.73 13.69
N ASP A 156 3.29 -13.72 14.92
CA ASP A 156 4.62 -13.14 15.14
C ASP A 156 5.73 -13.93 14.44
N ALA A 157 5.60 -15.25 14.34
CA ALA A 157 6.58 -16.10 13.68
C ALA A 157 6.52 -15.92 12.15
N GLU A 158 5.31 -15.89 11.58
CA GLU A 158 5.08 -15.62 10.16
C GLU A 158 5.60 -14.24 9.76
N LEU A 159 5.27 -13.20 10.56
CA LEU A 159 5.72 -11.82 10.29
C LEU A 159 7.25 -11.73 10.28
N GLY A 160 7.92 -12.28 11.30
CA GLY A 160 9.38 -12.30 11.39
C GLY A 160 10.01 -13.04 10.21
N ALA A 161 9.54 -14.26 9.92
CA ALA A 161 10.07 -15.08 8.83
C ALA A 161 9.90 -14.41 7.45
N LEU A 162 8.74 -13.81 7.18
CA LEU A 162 8.50 -13.12 5.91
C LEU A 162 9.33 -11.83 5.78
N LEU A 163 9.54 -11.11 6.88
CA LEU A 163 10.37 -9.90 6.88
C LEU A 163 11.84 -10.23 6.62
N ASP A 164 12.37 -11.25 7.30
CA ASP A 164 13.75 -11.74 7.09
C ASP A 164 13.94 -12.20 5.65
N GLN A 165 12.99 -12.97 5.13
CA GLN A 165 13.08 -13.49 3.78
C GLN A 165 12.93 -12.39 2.72
N ALA A 166 12.02 -11.42 2.89
CA ALA A 166 11.93 -10.25 2.01
C ALA A 166 13.28 -9.52 1.95
N THR A 167 13.90 -9.29 3.12
CA THR A 167 15.23 -8.68 3.23
C THR A 167 16.29 -9.50 2.50
N SER A 168 16.28 -10.83 2.66
CA SER A 168 17.24 -11.72 1.99
C SER A 168 17.12 -11.70 0.46
N PHE A 169 15.92 -11.43 -0.06
CA PHE A 169 15.69 -11.25 -1.50
C PHE A 169 15.99 -9.83 -1.99
N GLY A 170 16.39 -8.92 -1.11
CA GLY A 170 16.62 -7.51 -1.46
C GLY A 170 15.34 -6.68 -1.60
N LEU A 171 14.18 -7.20 -1.19
CA LEU A 171 12.92 -6.47 -1.15
C LEU A 171 12.86 -5.54 0.07
N GLY A 172 12.28 -4.35 -0.10
CA GLY A 172 11.77 -3.56 1.01
C GLY A 172 10.47 -4.17 1.55
N ALA A 173 10.16 -3.89 2.82
CA ALA A 173 8.88 -4.28 3.41
C ALA A 173 8.18 -3.06 4.01
N LEU A 174 6.96 -2.78 3.55
CA LEU A 174 6.01 -1.88 4.20
C LEU A 174 5.19 -2.74 5.17
N VAL A 175 5.43 -2.57 6.48
CA VAL A 175 4.74 -3.33 7.52
C VAL A 175 3.54 -2.53 8.00
N GLU A 176 2.33 -2.96 7.63
CA GLU A 176 1.08 -2.25 7.90
C GLU A 176 0.53 -2.60 9.28
N VAL A 177 0.16 -1.55 10.04
CA VAL A 177 -0.42 -1.63 11.38
C VAL A 177 -1.66 -0.74 11.49
N HIS A 178 -2.59 -1.11 12.42
CA HIS A 178 -3.84 -0.38 12.64
C HIS A 178 -3.95 0.17 14.08
N ASP A 179 -3.20 -0.38 15.01
CA ASP A 179 -3.24 0.01 16.42
C ASP A 179 -1.87 -0.13 17.11
N ALA A 180 -1.81 0.28 18.38
CA ALA A 180 -0.60 0.24 19.19
C ALA A 180 -0.12 -1.20 19.50
N ALA A 181 -1.00 -2.19 19.52
CA ALA A 181 -0.61 -3.58 19.75
C ALA A 181 0.10 -4.14 18.51
N GLU A 182 -0.45 -3.88 17.32
CA GLU A 182 0.16 -4.23 16.05
C GLU A 182 1.48 -3.48 15.81
N LEU A 183 1.55 -2.19 16.19
CA LEU A 183 2.79 -1.41 16.13
C LEU A 183 3.89 -2.05 16.98
N ARG A 184 3.60 -2.48 18.20
CA ARG A 184 4.60 -3.16 19.04
C ARG A 184 5.08 -4.48 18.41
N ARG A 185 4.21 -5.23 17.75
CA ARG A 185 4.58 -6.46 17.03
C ARG A 185 5.49 -6.16 15.83
N ALA A 186 5.14 -5.15 15.02
CA ALA A 186 5.97 -4.69 13.91
C ALA A 186 7.37 -4.26 14.36
N VAL A 187 7.46 -3.46 15.42
CA VAL A 187 8.74 -3.01 16.01
C VAL A 187 9.55 -4.19 16.53
N LYS A 188 8.93 -5.14 17.24
CA LYS A 188 9.59 -6.35 17.73
C LYS A 188 10.12 -7.22 16.60
N ALA A 189 9.43 -7.28 15.48
CA ALA A 189 9.88 -7.99 14.28
C ALA A 189 11.00 -7.28 13.52
N GLY A 190 11.37 -6.05 13.90
CA GLY A 190 12.46 -5.29 13.26
C GLY A 190 12.03 -4.48 12.02
N ALA A 191 10.76 -4.14 11.89
CA ALA A 191 10.26 -3.35 10.78
C ALA A 191 10.93 -1.98 10.68
N VAL A 192 11.48 -1.65 9.50
CA VAL A 192 12.13 -0.35 9.21
C VAL A 192 11.14 0.65 8.62
N VAL A 193 10.23 0.19 7.79
CA VAL A 193 9.14 1.02 7.22
C VAL A 193 7.82 0.52 7.79
N ILE A 194 7.12 1.38 8.51
CA ILE A 194 5.84 1.06 9.16
C ILE A 194 4.74 1.94 8.58
N GLY A 195 3.75 1.29 7.99
CA GLY A 195 2.53 1.92 7.49
C GLY A 195 1.45 1.95 8.57
N VAL A 196 0.92 3.12 8.87
CA VAL A 196 -0.26 3.23 9.73
C VAL A 196 -1.49 3.38 8.84
N ASN A 197 -2.31 2.34 8.79
CA ASN A 197 -3.51 2.34 7.96
C ASN A 197 -4.70 2.90 8.76
N ASN A 198 -5.17 4.08 8.35
CA ASN A 198 -6.34 4.73 8.93
C ASN A 198 -7.67 4.02 8.61
N ARG A 199 -7.65 3.03 7.72
CA ARG A 199 -8.83 2.22 7.41
C ARG A 199 -8.83 0.93 8.21
N SER A 200 -9.83 0.75 9.06
CA SER A 200 -10.06 -0.51 9.74
C SER A 200 -10.36 -1.63 8.74
N LEU A 201 -9.60 -2.72 8.78
CA LEU A 201 -9.88 -3.92 7.96
C LEU A 201 -11.14 -4.68 8.41
N ARG A 202 -11.67 -4.36 9.59
CA ARG A 202 -12.87 -4.99 10.14
C ARG A 202 -14.15 -4.23 9.75
N THR A 203 -14.12 -2.90 9.86
CA THR A 203 -15.32 -2.07 9.67
C THR A 203 -15.31 -1.28 8.35
N LEU A 204 -14.16 -1.23 7.67
CA LEU A 204 -13.86 -0.40 6.50
C LEU A 204 -13.97 1.11 6.77
N ALA A 205 -14.24 1.51 8.01
CA ALA A 205 -14.25 2.91 8.43
C ALA A 205 -12.85 3.50 8.36
N VAL A 206 -12.78 4.79 8.03
CA VAL A 206 -11.53 5.55 7.96
C VAL A 206 -11.51 6.56 9.09
N ASP A 207 -10.42 6.56 9.87
CA ASP A 207 -10.20 7.46 10.98
C ASP A 207 -8.73 7.92 11.00
N LEU A 208 -8.48 9.19 10.66
CA LEU A 208 -7.14 9.79 10.65
C LEU A 208 -6.53 9.91 12.05
N ASP A 209 -7.31 9.77 13.11
CA ASP A 209 -6.79 9.79 14.48
C ASP A 209 -5.90 8.56 14.77
N ALA A 210 -6.07 7.45 14.04
CA ALA A 210 -5.13 6.33 14.11
C ALA A 210 -3.69 6.79 13.81
N SER A 211 -3.47 7.50 12.69
CA SER A 211 -2.15 8.07 12.37
C SER A 211 -1.67 9.07 13.42
N ARG A 212 -2.53 9.98 13.89
CA ARG A 212 -2.16 10.99 14.90
C ARG A 212 -1.74 10.37 16.22
N ASN A 213 -2.42 9.32 16.65
CA ASN A 213 -2.17 8.64 17.93
C ASN A 213 -0.94 7.74 17.90
N LEU A 214 -0.56 7.19 16.74
CA LEU A 214 0.52 6.22 16.64
C LEU A 214 1.87 6.84 16.25
N VAL A 215 1.89 8.00 15.60
CA VAL A 215 3.14 8.60 15.10
C VAL A 215 4.19 8.82 16.19
N GLY A 216 3.77 9.29 17.40
CA GLY A 216 4.66 9.50 18.54
C GLY A 216 5.20 8.22 19.18
N GLN A 217 4.68 7.05 18.78
CA GLN A 217 5.11 5.74 19.27
C GLN A 217 6.06 5.03 18.29
N LEU A 218 6.30 5.61 17.10
CA LEU A 218 7.27 5.08 16.14
C LEU A 218 8.69 5.24 16.70
N PRO A 219 9.50 4.19 16.74
CA PRO A 219 10.88 4.28 17.20
C PRO A 219 11.73 5.24 16.36
N PRO A 220 12.75 5.89 16.95
CA PRO A 220 13.73 6.65 16.18
C PRO A 220 14.35 5.80 15.05
N GLY A 221 14.46 6.37 13.87
CA GLY A 221 15.00 5.68 12.69
C GLY A 221 13.96 4.89 11.87
N THR A 222 12.74 4.71 12.38
CA THR A 222 11.64 4.12 11.61
C THR A 222 11.08 5.12 10.59
N VAL A 223 10.77 4.64 9.40
CA VAL A 223 10.08 5.41 8.35
C VAL A 223 8.58 5.21 8.50
N GLY A 224 7.88 6.20 9.06
CA GLY A 224 6.43 6.20 9.16
C GLY A 224 5.77 6.56 7.83
N VAL A 225 4.82 5.74 7.39
CA VAL A 225 3.95 5.98 6.23
C VAL A 225 2.51 6.07 6.70
N ALA A 226 1.80 7.15 6.39
CA ALA A 226 0.36 7.23 6.65
C ALA A 226 -0.42 6.73 5.43
N GLU A 227 -1.41 5.87 5.67
CA GLU A 227 -2.20 5.23 4.63
C GLU A 227 -3.70 5.44 4.84
N SER A 228 -4.45 5.52 3.77
CA SER A 228 -5.91 5.70 3.73
C SER A 228 -6.43 7.03 4.27
N GLY A 229 -7.50 7.54 3.66
CA GLY A 229 -8.21 8.73 4.14
C GLY A 229 -7.59 10.06 3.77
N LEU A 230 -6.39 10.09 3.23
CA LEU A 230 -5.66 11.30 2.85
C LEU A 230 -6.25 11.88 1.56
N ARG A 231 -6.65 13.15 1.59
CA ARG A 231 -7.37 13.81 0.48
C ARG A 231 -6.87 15.21 0.16
N THR A 232 -6.26 15.89 1.13
CA THR A 232 -5.88 17.30 0.99
C THR A 232 -4.39 17.50 1.28
N SER A 233 -3.84 18.58 0.77
CA SER A 233 -2.48 19.01 1.10
C SER A 233 -2.32 19.29 2.60
N GLU A 234 -3.38 19.75 3.26
CA GLU A 234 -3.40 19.99 4.70
C GLU A 234 -3.25 18.69 5.51
N ASP A 235 -3.90 17.58 5.08
CA ASP A 235 -3.69 16.27 5.70
C ASP A 235 -2.21 15.89 5.66
N LEU A 236 -1.57 16.06 4.48
CA LEU A 236 -0.16 15.71 4.29
C LEU A 236 0.78 16.57 5.14
N MET A 237 0.52 17.89 5.18
CA MET A 237 1.33 18.81 5.98
C MET A 237 1.17 18.54 7.48
N SER A 238 -0.05 18.35 7.95
CA SER A 238 -0.36 18.07 9.36
C SER A 238 0.31 16.77 9.83
N LEU A 239 0.15 15.68 9.09
CA LEU A 239 0.76 14.40 9.42
C LEU A 239 2.28 14.40 9.23
N GLY A 240 2.80 15.14 8.23
CA GLY A 240 4.23 15.34 8.04
C GLY A 240 4.87 16.08 9.21
N ALA A 241 4.22 17.15 9.71
CA ALA A 241 4.64 17.89 10.90
C ALA A 241 4.58 17.01 12.17
N ALA A 242 3.62 16.07 12.23
CA ALA A 242 3.54 15.10 13.32
C ALA A 242 4.65 14.05 13.28
N GLY A 243 5.32 13.82 12.12
CA GLY A 243 6.49 12.94 12.03
C GLY A 243 6.50 11.91 10.90
N TYR A 244 5.40 11.75 10.15
CA TYR A 244 5.35 10.86 8.99
C TYR A 244 6.33 11.33 7.91
N LYS A 245 6.94 10.36 7.20
CA LYS A 245 7.93 10.62 6.15
C LYS A 245 7.37 10.43 4.75
N ALA A 246 6.32 9.62 4.62
CA ALA A 246 5.66 9.36 3.35
C ALA A 246 4.16 9.09 3.54
N PHE A 247 3.42 9.12 2.41
CA PHE A 247 1.96 9.01 2.36
C PHE A 247 1.56 8.07 1.22
N LEU A 248 0.74 7.07 1.51
CA LEU A 248 0.19 6.17 0.49
C LEU A 248 -1.24 6.61 0.16
N ILE A 249 -1.46 7.01 -1.10
CA ILE A 249 -2.72 7.59 -1.58
C ILE A 249 -3.20 6.84 -2.82
N GLY A 250 -4.41 6.28 -2.73
CA GLY A 250 -5.02 5.54 -3.84
C GLY A 250 -6.41 6.07 -4.18
N GLU A 251 -7.41 5.81 -3.33
CA GLU A 251 -8.82 6.10 -3.61
C GLU A 251 -9.06 7.55 -4.07
N ALA A 252 -8.47 8.51 -3.38
CA ALA A 252 -8.62 9.92 -3.70
C ALA A 252 -8.08 10.28 -5.10
N LEU A 253 -7.02 9.64 -5.55
CA LEU A 253 -6.44 9.86 -6.88
C LEU A 253 -7.21 9.08 -7.96
N MET A 254 -7.52 7.80 -7.70
CA MET A 254 -8.14 6.90 -8.67
C MET A 254 -9.54 7.32 -9.09
N THR A 255 -10.26 8.06 -8.25
CA THR A 255 -11.61 8.59 -8.53
C THR A 255 -11.60 9.90 -9.33
N THR A 256 -10.43 10.49 -9.58
CA THR A 256 -10.31 11.70 -10.41
C THR A 256 -10.16 11.34 -11.90
N PRO A 257 -10.55 12.22 -12.83
CA PRO A 257 -10.33 11.99 -14.26
C PRO A 257 -8.85 11.76 -14.60
N GLU A 258 -7.95 12.53 -14.00
CA GLU A 258 -6.51 12.53 -14.25
C GLU A 258 -5.72 12.32 -12.94
N PRO A 259 -5.47 11.06 -12.53
CA PRO A 259 -4.84 10.74 -11.25
C PRO A 259 -3.45 11.39 -11.05
N GLY A 260 -2.63 11.47 -12.11
CA GLY A 260 -1.31 12.12 -12.04
C GLY A 260 -1.42 13.62 -11.78
N VAL A 261 -2.31 14.31 -12.47
CA VAL A 261 -2.56 15.76 -12.25
C VAL A 261 -3.08 16.00 -10.82
N ALA A 262 -3.97 15.14 -10.33
CA ALA A 262 -4.47 15.24 -8.96
C ALA A 262 -3.35 15.07 -7.93
N LEU A 263 -2.40 14.14 -8.15
CA LEU A 263 -1.23 13.98 -7.31
C LEU A 263 -0.33 15.23 -7.35
N GLY A 264 -0.08 15.79 -8.53
CA GLY A 264 0.70 17.04 -8.68
C GLY A 264 0.09 18.20 -7.90
N ARG A 265 -1.23 18.38 -7.96
CA ARG A 265 -1.94 19.42 -7.19
C ARG A 265 -1.81 19.24 -5.68
N LEU A 266 -1.86 18.00 -5.17
CA LEU A 266 -1.62 17.73 -3.75
C LEU A 266 -0.21 18.15 -3.33
N LEU A 267 0.81 17.86 -4.17
CA LEU A 267 2.19 18.25 -3.90
C LEU A 267 2.40 19.76 -3.97
N ASP A 268 1.79 20.44 -4.93
CA ASP A 268 1.91 21.90 -5.10
C ASP A 268 1.23 22.63 -3.94
N GLY A 269 0.04 22.21 -3.52
CA GLY A 269 -0.64 22.77 -2.34
C GLY A 269 0.19 22.59 -1.05
N ALA A 270 0.87 21.44 -0.91
CA ALA A 270 1.72 21.20 0.25
C ALA A 270 3.03 22.02 0.23
N ARG A 271 3.52 22.46 -0.95
CA ARG A 271 4.70 23.33 -1.08
C ARG A 271 4.38 24.78 -0.81
N SER A 272 3.21 25.26 -1.26
CA SER A 272 2.79 26.66 -1.11
C SER A 272 2.31 27.01 0.27
N GLY A 273 2.05 26.03 1.12
CA GLY A 273 1.41 26.25 2.42
C GLY A 273 -0.05 26.71 2.30
N ASP A 274 -0.60 26.71 1.09
CA ASP A 274 -1.93 27.17 0.75
C ASP A 274 -2.85 25.95 0.73
N GLY A 275 -3.48 25.69 1.86
CA GLY A 275 -4.42 24.57 2.03
C GLY A 275 -5.69 24.77 1.23
N ASP A 276 -5.63 24.66 -0.10
CA ASP A 276 -6.86 24.62 -0.92
C ASP A 276 -7.59 23.28 -0.71
N ALA A 277 -8.44 23.28 0.32
CA ALA A 277 -9.26 22.15 0.78
C ALA A 277 -10.24 21.62 -0.29
N ARG A 278 -10.21 22.13 -1.52
CA ARG A 278 -11.25 21.89 -2.55
C ARG A 278 -10.85 20.96 -3.67
N VAL A 279 -9.60 20.46 -3.72
CA VAL A 279 -9.08 19.76 -4.91
C VAL A 279 -9.71 18.38 -5.16
N LEU A 280 -10.15 17.68 -4.12
CA LEU A 280 -10.71 16.32 -4.26
C LEU A 280 -12.20 16.19 -3.86
N ALA A 281 -12.86 17.28 -3.44
CA ALA A 281 -14.25 17.22 -2.98
C ALA A 281 -15.31 17.18 -4.12
N ARG A 282 -14.96 17.50 -5.35
CA ARG A 282 -15.93 17.65 -6.46
C ARG A 282 -16.26 16.37 -7.24
N GLY A 283 -15.75 15.22 -6.85
CA GLY A 283 -16.02 13.95 -7.54
C GLY A 283 -17.26 13.18 -7.05
N VAL A 284 -18.00 13.66 -6.05
CA VAL A 284 -19.03 12.85 -5.34
C VAL A 284 -20.47 13.28 -5.64
N GLU A 285 -20.72 14.43 -6.27
CA GLU A 285 -22.11 14.93 -6.45
C GLU A 285 -22.75 14.74 -7.85
N ALA A 286 -22.12 14.02 -8.76
CA ALA A 286 -22.68 13.80 -10.09
C ALA A 286 -23.16 12.34 -10.29
N GLY A 287 -24.08 11.88 -9.45
CA GLY A 287 -24.62 10.52 -9.58
C GLY A 287 -25.91 10.28 -8.77
N GLY A 288 -26.78 11.28 -8.74
CA GLY A 288 -28.09 11.17 -8.11
C GLY A 288 -29.14 11.97 -8.87
N SER A 289 -29.68 11.36 -9.91
CA SER A 289 -31.02 11.63 -10.46
C SER A 289 -31.47 10.42 -11.25
#